data_aa770755ff69d3bb8de4f7dde69eef0e
#
_entry.id   aa770755ff69d3bb8de4f7dde69eef0e
#
_cell.length_a   1.000
_cell.length_b   1.000
_cell.length_c   1.000
_cell.angle_alpha   90.00
_cell.angle_beta   90.00
_cell.angle_gamma   90.00
#
_symmetry.space_group_name_H-M   'P 1'
#
loop_
_entity.id
_entity.type
_entity.pdbx_description
1 polymer ?
#
loop_
_entity_poly.entity_id
_entity_poly.type
_entity_poly.pdbx_seq_one_letter_code
_entity_poly.pdbx_strand_id
1 'polypeptide(L)'
;MKIAIIGTGAMGSIYAARFSKAGHEVVAIDIWKEHVDFINKTGLIIEGPDGKIIEKNIKASTKILDSIGCDFYIIATKALSLEESVKKLKDQVDLNAPIITIQNGLGAGDIILKHMPKNILILGVAEGFGASLIAPGHVNHTANKKIRLGSISKKTGGKKLKSIVSAWRSGGLETEIYENIEQLIWEKLLCNVTVSGPCSIFGCNVRELLNNKEYWDFALKCMQEAYSVGLAK
;
A
#
# COMPACT_ATOMS: atom_id res chain seq x y z
N MET A 1 0.92 18.46 -5.40
CA MET A 1 2.11 17.77 -4.87
C MET A 1 2.65 16.86 -5.95
N LYS A 2 3.95 16.55 -5.91
CA LYS A 2 4.57 15.54 -6.75
C LYS A 2 4.73 14.25 -5.95
N ILE A 3 4.16 13.15 -6.43
CA ILE A 3 4.00 11.90 -5.67
C ILE A 3 4.63 10.75 -6.44
N ALA A 4 5.53 10.00 -5.79
CA ALA A 4 6.07 8.78 -6.36
C ALA A 4 5.33 7.54 -5.86
N ILE A 5 4.96 6.66 -6.78
CA ILE A 5 4.42 5.33 -6.48
C ILE A 5 5.43 4.30 -6.94
N ILE A 6 6.07 3.61 -6.01
CA ILE A 6 7.06 2.58 -6.28
C ILE A 6 6.36 1.21 -6.22
N GLY A 7 6.19 0.60 -7.36
CA GLY A 7 5.35 -0.58 -7.58
C GLY A 7 3.93 -0.19 -7.98
N THR A 8 3.67 -0.06 -9.27
CA THR A 8 2.35 0.21 -9.82
C THR A 8 1.60 -1.05 -10.22
N GLY A 9 1.71 -2.09 -9.40
CA GLY A 9 0.81 -3.25 -9.45
C GLY A 9 -0.65 -2.86 -9.19
N ALA A 10 -1.52 -3.81 -8.83
CA ALA A 10 -2.95 -3.52 -8.66
C ALA A 10 -3.23 -2.35 -7.70
N MET A 11 -2.65 -2.37 -6.49
CA MET A 11 -2.87 -1.32 -5.49
C MET A 11 -2.21 0.01 -5.86
N GLY A 12 -0.92 -0.03 -6.26
CA GLY A 12 -0.20 1.17 -6.65
C GLY A 12 -0.83 1.90 -7.83
N SER A 13 -1.41 1.17 -8.77
CA SER A 13 -2.17 1.73 -9.89
C SER A 13 -3.40 2.51 -9.43
N ILE A 14 -4.14 1.99 -8.45
CA ILE A 14 -5.29 2.72 -7.89
C ILE A 14 -4.84 4.01 -7.23
N TYR A 15 -3.78 3.96 -6.42
CA TYR A 15 -3.24 5.17 -5.79
C TYR A 15 -2.79 6.19 -6.83
N ALA A 16 -2.03 5.75 -7.84
CA ALA A 16 -1.57 6.60 -8.93
C ALA A 16 -2.73 7.31 -9.66
N ALA A 17 -3.76 6.55 -10.05
CA ALA A 17 -4.91 7.11 -10.74
C ALA A 17 -5.71 8.10 -9.87
N ARG A 18 -5.91 7.77 -8.58
CA ARG A 18 -6.65 8.63 -7.65
C ARG A 18 -5.92 9.94 -7.38
N PHE A 19 -4.61 9.92 -7.19
CA PHE A 19 -3.82 11.15 -7.01
C PHE A 19 -3.76 11.99 -8.29
N SER A 20 -3.58 11.36 -9.45
CA SER A 20 -3.56 12.07 -10.72
C SER A 20 -4.91 12.75 -11.00
N LYS A 21 -6.02 12.04 -10.78
CA LYS A 21 -7.37 12.61 -10.90
C LYS A 21 -7.60 13.80 -9.97
N ALA A 22 -6.95 13.83 -8.81
CA ALA A 22 -6.99 14.96 -7.87
C ALA A 22 -6.07 16.14 -8.26
N GLY A 23 -5.39 16.08 -9.40
CA GLY A 23 -4.51 17.13 -9.90
C GLY A 23 -3.11 17.11 -9.31
N HIS A 24 -2.66 15.99 -8.71
CA HIS A 24 -1.28 15.82 -8.30
C HIS A 24 -0.42 15.35 -9.47
N GLU A 25 0.85 15.77 -9.51
CA GLU A 25 1.84 15.18 -10.41
C GLU A 25 2.23 13.79 -9.90
N VAL A 26 2.04 12.76 -10.71
CA VAL A 26 2.29 11.37 -10.31
C VAL A 26 3.37 10.75 -11.16
N VAL A 27 4.38 10.19 -10.48
CA VAL A 27 5.43 9.37 -11.07
C VAL A 27 5.22 7.92 -10.64
N ALA A 28 4.83 7.08 -11.59
CA ALA A 28 4.53 5.67 -11.40
C ALA A 28 5.74 4.82 -11.80
N ILE A 29 6.31 4.09 -10.86
CA ILE A 29 7.50 3.25 -11.10
C ILE A 29 7.10 1.77 -11.01
N ASP A 30 7.40 1.03 -12.07
CA ASP A 30 7.27 -0.43 -12.07
C ASP A 30 8.34 -1.08 -12.94
N ILE A 31 8.76 -2.28 -12.60
CA ILE A 31 9.75 -3.06 -13.38
C ILE A 31 9.13 -3.70 -14.63
N TRP A 32 7.83 -3.81 -14.69
CA TRP A 32 7.10 -4.43 -15.79
C TRP A 32 6.95 -3.46 -16.97
N LYS A 33 7.83 -3.64 -17.94
CA LYS A 33 7.97 -2.72 -19.08
C LYS A 33 6.67 -2.54 -19.87
N GLU A 34 5.96 -3.62 -20.17
CA GLU A 34 4.70 -3.56 -20.94
C GLU A 34 3.62 -2.75 -20.20
N HIS A 35 3.59 -2.85 -18.89
CA HIS A 35 2.69 -2.07 -18.05
C HIS A 35 3.01 -0.57 -18.10
N VAL A 36 4.29 -0.24 -17.98
CA VAL A 36 4.80 1.15 -18.07
C VAL A 36 4.53 1.74 -19.46
N ASP A 37 4.85 1.00 -20.52
CA ASP A 37 4.64 1.44 -21.91
C ASP A 37 3.14 1.68 -22.18
N PHE A 38 2.28 0.80 -21.71
CA PHE A 38 0.83 0.95 -21.84
C PHE A 38 0.32 2.21 -21.14
N ILE A 39 0.74 2.46 -19.89
CA ILE A 39 0.34 3.66 -19.13
C ILE A 39 0.75 4.92 -19.87
N ASN A 40 1.97 5.00 -20.35
CA ASN A 40 2.48 6.17 -21.07
C ASN A 40 1.76 6.40 -22.42
N LYS A 41 1.35 5.34 -23.11
CA LYS A 41 0.68 5.42 -24.41
C LYS A 41 -0.83 5.67 -24.32
N THR A 42 -1.48 4.98 -23.40
CA THR A 42 -2.96 4.89 -23.34
C THR A 42 -3.54 5.58 -22.11
N GLY A 43 -2.75 5.66 -21.03
CA GLY A 43 -3.20 5.98 -19.69
C GLY A 43 -3.45 4.74 -18.85
N LEU A 44 -3.66 4.95 -17.55
CA LEU A 44 -3.98 3.91 -16.59
C LEU A 44 -5.49 3.70 -16.53
N ILE A 45 -5.93 2.49 -16.80
CA ILE A 45 -7.34 2.11 -16.83
C ILE A 45 -7.71 1.50 -15.48
N ILE A 46 -8.71 2.08 -14.81
CA ILE A 46 -9.30 1.54 -13.59
C ILE A 46 -10.77 1.21 -13.86
N GLU A 47 -11.15 -0.03 -13.67
CA GLU A 47 -12.55 -0.48 -13.66
C GLU A 47 -12.98 -0.78 -12.22
N GLY A 48 -14.20 -0.45 -11.87
CA GLY A 48 -14.72 -0.67 -10.53
C GLY A 48 -16.20 -0.35 -10.41
N PRO A 49 -16.74 -0.36 -9.18
CA PRO A 49 -18.16 -0.07 -8.95
C PRO A 49 -18.60 1.29 -9.47
N ASP A 50 -17.68 2.27 -9.50
CA ASP A 50 -17.93 3.63 -9.99
C ASP A 50 -17.77 3.74 -11.52
N GLY A 51 -17.66 2.61 -12.23
CA GLY A 51 -17.46 2.54 -13.67
C GLY A 51 -15.99 2.46 -14.08
N LYS A 52 -15.70 2.83 -15.33
CA LYS A 52 -14.37 2.80 -15.92
C LYS A 52 -13.82 4.22 -16.06
N ILE A 53 -12.61 4.42 -15.57
CA ILE A 53 -11.84 5.66 -15.75
C ILE A 53 -10.54 5.37 -16.48
N ILE A 54 -10.07 6.35 -17.27
CA ILE A 54 -8.76 6.31 -17.95
C ILE A 54 -8.00 7.56 -17.52
N GLU A 55 -6.95 7.38 -16.74
CA GLU A 55 -6.12 8.47 -16.25
C GLU A 55 -4.85 8.59 -17.08
N LYS A 56 -4.72 9.71 -17.81
CA LYS A 56 -3.64 9.94 -18.79
C LYS A 56 -2.48 10.79 -18.25
N ASN A 57 -2.70 11.50 -17.13
CA ASN A 57 -1.73 12.45 -16.59
C ASN A 57 -0.76 11.77 -15.60
N ILE A 58 -0.34 10.54 -15.90
CA ILE A 58 0.60 9.78 -15.09
C ILE A 58 1.87 9.57 -15.91
N LYS A 59 3.01 9.94 -15.35
CA LYS A 59 4.33 9.61 -15.91
C LYS A 59 4.76 8.27 -15.36
N ALA A 60 4.83 7.24 -16.19
CA ALA A 60 5.31 5.92 -15.79
C ALA A 60 6.75 5.68 -16.26
N SER A 61 7.56 4.98 -15.45
CA SER A 61 8.94 4.63 -15.78
C SER A 61 9.36 3.30 -15.16
N THR A 62 10.30 2.61 -15.80
CA THR A 62 10.98 1.45 -15.22
C THR A 62 12.20 1.85 -14.38
N LYS A 63 12.60 3.12 -14.42
CA LYS A 63 13.77 3.64 -13.70
C LYS A 63 13.33 4.34 -12.43
N ILE A 64 13.73 3.82 -11.29
CA ILE A 64 13.39 4.39 -9.98
C ILE A 64 13.93 5.83 -9.82
N LEU A 65 15.04 6.15 -10.52
CA LEU A 65 15.64 7.48 -10.51
C LEU A 65 14.72 8.57 -11.10
N ASP A 66 13.76 8.21 -11.95
CA ASP A 66 12.79 9.17 -12.50
C ASP A 66 11.80 9.68 -11.44
N SER A 67 11.78 9.06 -10.27
CA SER A 67 10.98 9.50 -9.11
C SER A 67 11.67 10.51 -8.19
N ILE A 68 12.89 10.93 -8.48
CA ILE A 68 13.63 11.88 -7.64
C ILE A 68 12.90 13.24 -7.59
N GLY A 69 12.95 13.88 -6.42
CA GLY A 69 12.34 15.19 -6.19
C GLY A 69 10.82 15.15 -5.99
N CYS A 70 10.28 14.02 -5.61
CA CYS A 70 8.89 13.92 -5.17
C CYS A 70 8.72 14.37 -3.71
N ASP A 71 7.55 14.94 -3.40
CA ASP A 71 7.21 15.42 -2.06
C ASP A 71 7.08 14.27 -1.05
N PHE A 72 6.63 13.10 -1.50
CA PHE A 72 6.62 11.85 -0.74
C PHE A 72 6.59 10.63 -1.67
N TYR A 73 6.92 9.48 -1.11
CA TYR A 73 7.04 8.21 -1.81
C TYR A 73 6.13 7.16 -1.19
N ILE A 74 5.36 6.46 -2.01
CA ILE A 74 4.55 5.31 -1.59
C ILE A 74 5.21 4.05 -2.12
N ILE A 75 5.62 3.14 -1.23
CA ILE A 75 6.15 1.84 -1.61
C ILE A 75 4.99 0.84 -1.58
N ALA A 76 4.55 0.42 -2.77
CA ALA A 76 3.45 -0.50 -2.99
C ALA A 76 3.90 -1.78 -3.74
N THR A 77 5.19 -2.09 -3.70
CA THR A 77 5.74 -3.35 -4.23
C THR A 77 5.27 -4.55 -3.42
N LYS A 78 5.44 -5.74 -3.96
CA LYS A 78 5.32 -6.96 -3.15
C LYS A 78 6.40 -7.01 -2.08
N ALA A 79 6.12 -7.68 -0.95
CA ALA A 79 7.04 -7.73 0.19
C ALA A 79 8.46 -8.22 -0.17
N LEU A 80 8.57 -9.21 -1.05
CA LEU A 80 9.85 -9.75 -1.52
C LEU A 80 10.71 -8.72 -2.29
N SER A 81 10.09 -7.71 -2.90
CA SER A 81 10.80 -6.67 -3.66
C SER A 81 11.03 -5.39 -2.87
N LEU A 82 10.56 -5.33 -1.61
CA LEU A 82 10.64 -4.13 -0.78
C LEU A 82 12.09 -3.71 -0.53
N GLU A 83 12.92 -4.62 -0.03
CA GLU A 83 14.30 -4.31 0.37
C GLU A 83 15.14 -3.83 -0.81
N GLU A 84 14.97 -4.45 -1.99
CA GLU A 84 15.66 -4.03 -3.21
C GLU A 84 15.22 -2.63 -3.65
N SER A 85 13.92 -2.34 -3.59
CA SER A 85 13.38 -1.02 -3.93
C SER A 85 13.90 0.06 -3.00
N VAL A 86 13.93 -0.21 -1.70
CA VAL A 86 14.45 0.71 -0.68
C VAL A 86 15.96 0.96 -0.87
N LYS A 87 16.76 -0.07 -1.17
CA LYS A 87 18.18 0.08 -1.48
C LYS A 87 18.45 0.98 -2.67
N LYS A 88 17.60 0.91 -3.70
CA LYS A 88 17.71 1.79 -4.88
C LYS A 88 17.29 3.23 -4.60
N LEU A 89 16.39 3.45 -3.63
CA LEU A 89 15.90 4.77 -3.26
C LEU A 89 16.80 5.51 -2.26
N LYS A 90 17.44 4.81 -1.33
CA LYS A 90 18.05 5.36 -0.11
C LYS A 90 18.98 6.55 -0.31
N ASP A 91 19.76 6.53 -1.42
CA ASP A 91 20.77 7.55 -1.70
C ASP A 91 20.23 8.68 -2.61
N GLN A 92 18.96 8.59 -3.00
CA GLN A 92 18.34 9.45 -4.02
C GLN A 92 17.18 10.30 -3.45
N VAL A 93 16.64 9.90 -2.31
CA VAL A 93 15.48 10.55 -1.69
C VAL A 93 15.93 11.57 -0.67
N ASP A 94 15.36 12.79 -0.73
CA ASP A 94 15.54 13.79 0.31
C ASP A 94 15.15 13.23 1.68
N LEU A 95 16.00 13.43 2.68
CA LEU A 95 15.76 12.94 4.05
C LEU A 95 14.46 13.48 4.67
N ASN A 96 13.97 14.61 4.16
CA ASN A 96 12.72 15.20 4.60
C ASN A 96 11.50 14.67 3.83
N ALA A 97 11.68 13.95 2.72
CA ALA A 97 10.56 13.35 1.98
C ALA A 97 10.06 12.12 2.72
N PRO A 98 8.77 12.08 3.12
CA PRO A 98 8.20 10.93 3.78
C PRO A 98 8.18 9.69 2.88
N ILE A 99 8.50 8.54 3.48
CA ILE A 99 8.32 7.23 2.89
C ILE A 99 7.07 6.60 3.51
N ILE A 100 6.18 6.13 2.67
CA ILE A 100 4.91 5.53 3.08
C ILE A 100 4.88 4.09 2.60
N THR A 101 4.47 3.16 3.47
CA THR A 101 4.13 1.80 3.04
C THR A 101 2.79 1.37 3.65
N ILE A 102 1.98 0.67 2.83
CA ILE A 102 0.66 0.13 3.22
C ILE A 102 0.66 -1.39 2.92
N GLN A 103 1.81 -2.01 3.01
CA GLN A 103 1.94 -3.46 2.78
C GLN A 103 1.32 -4.24 3.93
N ASN A 104 0.67 -5.37 3.61
CA ASN A 104 0.15 -6.28 4.62
C ASN A 104 1.29 -6.98 5.38
N GLY A 105 1.04 -7.32 6.63
CA GLY A 105 1.97 -8.04 7.48
C GLY A 105 2.91 -7.12 8.26
N LEU A 106 3.93 -7.72 8.85
CA LEU A 106 4.92 -7.06 9.71
C LEU A 106 6.26 -6.91 8.98
N GLY A 107 7.13 -6.04 9.51
CA GLY A 107 8.53 -5.93 9.09
C GLY A 107 8.82 -4.96 7.95
N ALA A 108 7.80 -4.48 7.22
CA ALA A 108 8.03 -3.51 6.15
C ALA A 108 8.69 -2.22 6.66
N GLY A 109 8.22 -1.71 7.80
CA GLY A 109 8.80 -0.55 8.47
C GLY A 109 10.25 -0.76 8.87
N ASP A 110 10.57 -1.92 9.45
CA ASP A 110 11.93 -2.26 9.89
C ASP A 110 12.91 -2.32 8.71
N ILE A 111 12.48 -2.90 7.59
CA ILE A 111 13.29 -2.95 6.37
C ILE A 111 13.57 -1.53 5.85
N ILE A 112 12.57 -0.66 5.84
CA ILE A 112 12.74 0.73 5.40
C ILE A 112 13.70 1.45 6.35
N LEU A 113 13.50 1.38 7.65
CA LEU A 113 14.34 2.06 8.64
C LEU A 113 15.78 1.52 8.66
N LYS A 114 16.00 0.25 8.39
CA LYS A 114 17.33 -0.34 8.25
C LYS A 114 18.18 0.37 7.19
N HIS A 115 17.57 0.76 6.08
CA HIS A 115 18.26 1.39 4.95
C HIS A 115 18.10 2.90 4.88
N MET A 116 17.03 3.45 5.45
CA MET A 116 16.66 4.86 5.44
C MET A 116 16.29 5.36 6.85
N PRO A 117 17.21 5.27 7.84
CA PRO A 117 16.90 5.49 9.26
C PRO A 117 16.57 6.94 9.60
N LYS A 118 16.92 7.88 8.73
CA LYS A 118 16.71 9.33 8.95
C LYS A 118 15.45 9.86 8.26
N ASN A 119 14.83 9.06 7.38
CA ASN A 119 13.63 9.49 6.68
C ASN A 119 12.39 9.42 7.57
N ILE A 120 11.42 10.26 7.26
CA ILE A 120 10.12 10.20 7.93
C ILE A 120 9.39 8.97 7.41
N LEU A 121 9.16 7.99 8.29
CA LEU A 121 8.41 6.80 7.95
C LEU A 121 6.95 6.93 8.39
N ILE A 122 6.05 6.69 7.45
CA ILE A 122 4.62 6.60 7.67
C ILE A 122 4.18 5.18 7.30
N LEU A 123 3.56 4.51 8.24
CA LEU A 123 2.92 3.22 8.00
C LEU A 123 1.43 3.41 7.75
N GLY A 124 0.84 2.48 7.04
CA GLY A 124 -0.58 2.52 6.77
C GLY A 124 -1.23 1.15 6.73
N VAL A 125 -2.53 1.17 6.95
CA VAL A 125 -3.41 0.01 6.83
C VAL A 125 -4.55 0.36 5.88
N ALA A 126 -4.72 -0.45 4.83
CA ALA A 126 -5.87 -0.38 3.95
C ALA A 126 -6.90 -1.44 4.37
N GLU A 127 -8.10 -0.99 4.73
CA GLU A 127 -9.21 -1.84 5.16
C GLU A 127 -10.24 -1.98 4.05
N GLY A 128 -10.71 -3.20 3.81
CA GLY A 128 -11.73 -3.46 2.80
C GLY A 128 -11.31 -3.00 1.41
N PHE A 129 -10.03 -3.07 1.08
CA PHE A 129 -9.49 -2.75 -0.23
C PHE A 129 -9.35 -4.02 -1.07
N GLY A 130 -9.85 -3.98 -2.29
CA GLY A 130 -9.72 -5.05 -3.25
C GLY A 130 -9.28 -4.52 -4.61
N ALA A 131 -8.22 -5.10 -5.16
CA ALA A 131 -7.70 -4.75 -6.47
C ALA A 131 -7.02 -5.94 -7.13
N SER A 132 -7.18 -6.07 -8.44
CA SER A 132 -6.49 -7.06 -9.26
C SER A 132 -6.05 -6.46 -10.59
N LEU A 133 -4.90 -6.91 -11.10
CA LEU A 133 -4.48 -6.60 -12.46
C LEU A 133 -5.28 -7.45 -13.45
N ILE A 134 -5.88 -6.82 -14.45
CA ILE A 134 -6.56 -7.48 -15.58
C ILE A 134 -5.55 -7.69 -16.72
N ALA A 135 -4.79 -6.65 -17.04
CA ALA A 135 -3.80 -6.61 -18.11
C ALA A 135 -2.78 -5.47 -17.85
N PRO A 136 -1.72 -5.33 -18.65
CA PRO A 136 -0.84 -4.17 -18.57
C PRO A 136 -1.63 -2.86 -18.60
N GLY A 137 -1.40 -1.97 -17.63
CA GLY A 137 -2.10 -0.69 -17.49
C GLY A 137 -3.60 -0.76 -17.22
N HIS A 138 -4.13 -1.93 -16.86
CA HIS A 138 -5.55 -2.14 -16.63
C HIS A 138 -5.81 -2.88 -15.31
N VAL A 139 -6.52 -2.25 -14.40
CA VAL A 139 -6.76 -2.72 -13.03
C VAL A 139 -8.26 -2.74 -12.73
N ASN A 140 -8.70 -3.81 -12.07
CA ASN A 140 -10.02 -3.90 -11.46
C ASN A 140 -9.94 -3.50 -9.99
N HIS A 141 -10.77 -2.52 -9.59
CA HIS A 141 -10.88 -2.03 -8.21
C HIS A 141 -12.22 -2.47 -7.64
N THR A 142 -12.22 -3.49 -6.81
CA THR A 142 -13.44 -4.14 -6.34
C THR A 142 -13.99 -3.60 -5.03
N ALA A 143 -13.13 -3.02 -4.20
CA ALA A 143 -13.52 -2.51 -2.89
C ALA A 143 -12.58 -1.40 -2.41
N ASN A 144 -13.17 -0.40 -1.73
CA ASN A 144 -12.45 0.70 -1.09
C ASN A 144 -13.23 1.14 0.14
N LYS A 145 -12.74 0.79 1.33
CA LYS A 145 -13.39 1.20 2.57
C LYS A 145 -12.64 2.36 3.23
N LYS A 146 -11.47 2.10 3.80
CA LYS A 146 -10.72 3.10 4.57
C LYS A 146 -9.21 2.85 4.56
N ILE A 147 -8.44 3.93 4.61
CA ILE A 147 -6.99 3.90 4.82
C ILE A 147 -6.68 4.63 6.11
N ARG A 148 -5.86 4.04 6.96
CA ARG A 148 -5.33 4.69 8.16
C ARG A 148 -3.83 4.81 8.04
N LEU A 149 -3.33 6.02 8.30
CA LEU A 149 -1.91 6.36 8.23
C LEU A 149 -1.42 6.85 9.58
N GLY A 150 -0.26 6.38 10.00
CA GLY A 150 0.39 6.84 11.22
C GLY A 150 1.90 7.00 11.04
N SER A 151 2.47 8.02 11.68
CA SER A 151 3.90 8.25 11.63
C SER A 151 4.60 7.57 12.79
N ILE A 152 5.62 6.79 12.50
CA ILE A 152 6.54 6.24 13.53
C ILE A 152 7.44 7.34 14.09
N SER A 153 7.77 8.35 13.29
CA SER A 153 8.60 9.48 13.70
C SER A 153 7.77 10.53 14.45
N LYS A 154 7.74 10.46 15.77
CA LYS A 154 6.91 11.34 16.62
C LYS A 154 7.19 12.85 16.49
N LYS A 155 8.41 13.29 16.18
CA LYS A 155 8.81 14.72 16.23
C LYS A 155 8.60 15.53 14.94
N THR A 156 8.58 14.91 13.77
CA THR A 156 8.53 15.64 12.48
C THR A 156 7.33 15.28 11.60
N GLY A 157 6.62 14.23 11.96
CA GLY A 157 5.55 13.64 11.12
C GLY A 157 4.24 14.42 11.07
N GLY A 158 3.90 15.20 12.09
CA GLY A 158 2.54 15.70 12.27
C GLY A 158 2.03 16.64 11.16
N LYS A 159 2.82 17.64 10.74
CA LYS A 159 2.41 18.54 9.66
C LYS A 159 2.40 17.83 8.30
N LYS A 160 3.44 17.03 8.03
CA LYS A 160 3.57 16.28 6.77
C LYS A 160 2.50 15.19 6.68
N LEU A 161 2.22 14.48 7.77
CA LEU A 161 1.15 13.48 7.81
C LEU A 161 -0.22 14.11 7.50
N LYS A 162 -0.53 15.29 8.03
CA LYS A 162 -1.77 16.00 7.72
C LYS A 162 -1.89 16.35 6.23
N SER A 163 -0.81 16.89 5.62
CA SER A 163 -0.81 17.22 4.19
C SER A 163 -0.93 15.98 3.30
N ILE A 164 -0.30 14.87 3.69
CA ILE A 164 -0.42 13.59 3.01
C ILE A 164 -1.85 13.06 3.10
N VAL A 165 -2.44 13.01 4.29
CA VAL A 165 -3.84 12.59 4.46
C VAL A 165 -4.80 13.46 3.65
N SER A 166 -4.54 14.77 3.57
CA SER A 166 -5.32 15.67 2.70
C SER A 166 -5.19 15.28 1.22
N ALA A 167 -3.98 14.94 0.75
CA ALA A 167 -3.78 14.46 -0.63
C ALA A 167 -4.51 13.14 -0.90
N TRP A 168 -4.50 12.20 0.04
CA TRP A 168 -5.26 10.96 -0.08
C TRP A 168 -6.77 11.22 -0.19
N ARG A 169 -7.30 12.10 0.66
CA ARG A 169 -8.72 12.48 0.65
C ARG A 169 -9.13 13.20 -0.62
N SER A 170 -8.27 14.07 -1.17
CA SER A 170 -8.55 14.75 -2.45
C SER A 170 -8.66 13.76 -3.61
N GLY A 171 -7.95 12.61 -3.55
CA GLY A 171 -8.07 11.49 -4.49
C GLY A 171 -9.33 10.63 -4.29
N GLY A 172 -10.22 11.00 -3.37
CA GLY A 172 -11.43 10.23 -3.05
C GLY A 172 -11.14 8.95 -2.26
N LEU A 173 -10.00 8.89 -1.58
CA LEU A 173 -9.63 7.78 -0.69
C LEU A 173 -9.91 8.18 0.75
N GLU A 174 -10.92 7.59 1.38
CA GLU A 174 -11.22 7.84 2.79
C GLU A 174 -10.00 7.51 3.64
N THR A 175 -9.42 8.54 4.28
CA THR A 175 -8.13 8.39 4.97
C THR A 175 -8.17 9.09 6.32
N GLU A 176 -7.66 8.43 7.35
CA GLU A 176 -7.57 8.93 8.72
C GLU A 176 -6.15 8.87 9.25
N ILE A 177 -5.84 9.78 10.18
CA ILE A 177 -4.62 9.67 11.00
C ILE A 177 -4.91 8.72 12.16
N TYR A 178 -4.01 7.77 12.38
CA TYR A 178 -4.09 6.84 13.49
C TYR A 178 -2.81 6.93 14.32
N GLU A 179 -2.96 7.21 15.62
CA GLU A 179 -1.81 7.51 16.48
C GLU A 179 -0.97 6.25 16.78
N ASN A 180 -1.63 5.14 17.10
CA ASN A 180 -0.95 3.88 17.39
C ASN A 180 -0.99 2.93 16.18
N ILE A 181 -0.32 3.34 15.11
CA ILE A 181 -0.36 2.60 13.83
C ILE A 181 0.23 1.19 13.96
N GLU A 182 1.20 0.97 14.85
CA GLU A 182 1.80 -0.34 15.09
C GLU A 182 0.79 -1.32 15.66
N GLN A 183 -0.01 -0.89 16.64
CA GLN A 183 -1.11 -1.69 17.15
C GLN A 183 -2.11 -2.04 16.04
N LEU A 184 -2.50 -1.07 15.21
CA LEU A 184 -3.45 -1.32 14.12
C LEU A 184 -2.91 -2.34 13.11
N ILE A 185 -1.61 -2.31 12.82
CA ILE A 185 -0.97 -3.30 11.94
C ILE A 185 -1.06 -4.71 12.56
N TRP A 186 -0.86 -4.84 13.86
CA TRP A 186 -1.03 -6.10 14.57
C TRP A 186 -2.49 -6.58 14.52
N GLU A 187 -3.47 -5.70 14.80
CA GLU A 187 -4.90 -6.03 14.70
C GLU A 187 -5.27 -6.51 13.28
N LYS A 188 -4.74 -5.84 12.25
CA LYS A 188 -4.93 -6.26 10.86
C LYS A 188 -4.28 -7.61 10.57
N LEU A 189 -3.09 -7.87 11.13
CA LEU A 189 -2.42 -9.15 11.00
C LEU A 189 -3.27 -10.28 11.60
N LEU A 190 -3.84 -10.08 12.79
CA LEU A 190 -4.74 -11.07 13.41
C LEU A 190 -5.89 -11.45 12.47
N CYS A 191 -6.54 -10.46 11.83
CA CYS A 191 -7.57 -10.73 10.83
C CYS A 191 -7.04 -11.57 9.66
N ASN A 192 -5.86 -11.21 9.13
CA ASN A 192 -5.28 -11.90 7.99
C ASN A 192 -4.88 -13.34 8.33
N VAL A 193 -4.27 -13.57 9.49
CA VAL A 193 -3.88 -14.90 9.96
C VAL A 193 -5.08 -15.79 10.19
N THR A 194 -6.17 -15.22 10.75
CA THR A 194 -7.41 -15.97 10.99
C THR A 194 -8.09 -16.42 9.70
N VAL A 195 -7.96 -15.67 8.62
CA VAL A 195 -8.75 -15.91 7.40
C VAL A 195 -7.90 -16.41 6.24
N SER A 196 -6.83 -15.69 5.88
CA SER A 196 -6.13 -15.92 4.61
C SER A 196 -5.38 -17.26 4.58
N GLY A 197 -4.67 -17.60 5.65
CA GLY A 197 -3.95 -18.87 5.78
C GLY A 197 -4.90 -20.07 5.78
N PRO A 198 -5.86 -20.12 6.72
CA PRO A 198 -6.84 -21.21 6.77
C PRO A 198 -7.64 -21.39 5.47
N CYS A 199 -8.14 -20.31 4.87
CA CYS A 199 -8.83 -20.42 3.57
C CYS A 199 -7.95 -21.05 2.49
N SER A 200 -6.65 -20.71 2.46
CA SER A 200 -5.71 -21.30 1.51
C SER A 200 -5.45 -22.79 1.79
N ILE A 201 -5.30 -23.16 3.06
CA ILE A 201 -5.07 -24.56 3.48
C ILE A 201 -6.26 -25.45 3.14
N PHE A 202 -7.48 -24.98 3.43
CA PHE A 202 -8.70 -25.75 3.21
C PHE A 202 -9.30 -25.61 1.81
N GLY A 203 -8.71 -24.75 0.94
CA GLY A 203 -9.23 -24.48 -0.40
C GLY A 203 -10.66 -23.90 -0.39
N CYS A 204 -10.99 -23.10 0.63
CA CYS A 204 -12.33 -22.57 0.87
C CYS A 204 -12.38 -21.04 0.86
N ASN A 205 -13.57 -20.49 0.66
CA ASN A 205 -13.80 -19.05 0.86
C ASN A 205 -14.15 -18.73 2.32
N VAL A 206 -14.19 -17.42 2.66
CA VAL A 206 -14.43 -16.95 4.04
C VAL A 206 -15.78 -17.43 4.61
N ARG A 207 -16.82 -17.50 3.78
CA ARG A 207 -18.15 -17.98 4.22
C ARG A 207 -18.09 -19.46 4.59
N GLU A 208 -17.41 -20.27 3.79
CA GLU A 208 -17.22 -21.70 4.04
C GLU A 208 -16.37 -21.92 5.31
N LEU A 209 -15.31 -21.13 5.50
CA LEU A 209 -14.51 -21.15 6.72
C LEU A 209 -15.35 -20.89 7.96
N LEU A 210 -16.20 -19.86 7.94
CA LEU A 210 -17.06 -19.48 9.07
C LEU A 210 -18.15 -20.51 9.37
N ASN A 211 -18.65 -21.21 8.35
CA ASN A 211 -19.74 -22.17 8.49
C ASN A 211 -19.26 -23.59 8.82
N ASN A 212 -17.96 -23.87 8.72
CA ASN A 212 -17.39 -25.16 9.10
C ASN A 212 -16.70 -25.05 10.45
N LYS A 213 -17.21 -25.77 11.45
CA LYS A 213 -16.72 -25.70 12.83
C LYS A 213 -15.23 -26.09 12.93
N GLU A 214 -14.79 -27.14 12.24
CA GLU A 214 -13.40 -27.60 12.33
C GLU A 214 -12.43 -26.58 11.70
N TYR A 215 -12.81 -25.98 10.56
CA TYR A 215 -12.02 -24.94 9.89
C TYR A 215 -11.93 -23.69 10.75
N TRP A 216 -13.05 -23.31 11.38
CA TRP A 216 -13.09 -22.15 12.28
C TRP A 216 -12.28 -22.35 13.56
N ASP A 217 -12.37 -23.55 14.18
CA ASP A 217 -11.57 -23.89 15.37
C ASP A 217 -10.07 -23.85 15.06
N PHE A 218 -9.65 -24.28 13.85
CA PHE A 218 -8.27 -24.17 13.40
C PHE A 218 -7.87 -22.68 13.21
N ALA A 219 -8.72 -21.89 12.54
CA ALA A 219 -8.48 -20.47 12.30
C ALA A 219 -8.32 -19.69 13.62
N LEU A 220 -9.13 -20.00 14.63
CA LEU A 220 -9.02 -19.39 15.97
C LEU A 220 -7.70 -19.73 16.67
N LYS A 221 -7.18 -20.95 16.52
CA LYS A 221 -5.87 -21.33 17.08
C LYS A 221 -4.74 -20.53 16.42
N CYS A 222 -4.78 -20.36 15.11
CA CYS A 222 -3.80 -19.50 14.41
C CYS A 222 -3.86 -18.04 14.91
N MET A 223 -5.06 -17.50 15.12
CA MET A 223 -5.24 -16.17 15.69
C MET A 223 -4.69 -16.07 17.11
N GLN A 224 -4.99 -17.04 17.98
CA GLN A 224 -4.54 -17.06 19.37
C GLN A 224 -3.00 -17.10 19.46
N GLU A 225 -2.35 -17.89 18.62
CA GLU A 225 -0.89 -17.93 18.55
C GLU A 225 -0.31 -16.57 18.15
N ALA A 226 -0.82 -15.97 17.06
CA ALA A 226 -0.38 -14.64 16.62
C ALA A 226 -0.65 -13.56 17.67
N TYR A 227 -1.79 -13.63 18.37
CA TYR A 227 -2.12 -12.70 19.45
C TYR A 227 -1.13 -12.82 20.63
N SER A 228 -0.79 -14.05 21.02
CA SER A 228 0.19 -14.29 22.09
C SER A 228 1.57 -13.74 21.75
N VAL A 229 1.98 -13.85 20.48
CA VAL A 229 3.24 -13.24 20.01
C VAL A 229 3.16 -11.71 20.06
N GLY A 230 2.01 -11.13 19.66
CA GLY A 230 1.80 -9.68 19.71
C GLY A 230 1.85 -9.10 21.12
N LEU A 231 1.35 -9.82 22.12
CA LEU A 231 1.44 -9.39 23.52
C LEU A 231 2.86 -9.45 24.11
N ALA A 232 3.75 -10.26 23.53
CA ALA A 232 5.13 -10.41 23.98
C ALA A 232 6.08 -9.37 23.34
N LYS A 233 5.60 -8.56 22.42
CA LYS A 233 6.33 -7.49 21.70
C LYS A 233 6.09 -6.13 22.32
#